data_556e425c4d5d332b195d15ddbd505571
#
_entry.id   556e425c4d5d332b195d15ddbd505571
#
_cell.length_a   1.000
_cell.length_b   1.000
_cell.length_c   1.000
_cell.angle_alpha   90.00
_cell.angle_beta   90.00
_cell.angle_gamma   90.00
#
_symmetry.space_group_name_H-M   'P 1'
#
loop_
_entity.id
_entity.type
_entity.pdbx_description
1 polymer ?
#
loop_
_entity_poly.entity_id
_entity_poly.type
_entity_poly.pdbx_seq_one_letter_code
_entity_poly.pdbx_strand_id
1 'polypeptide(L)'
;MKIRNWSLVFIAICILIITGCSNIVGNEDQRIQVQKHIDDNEYKDFKMATDNNEVLQVKKILNDTTFENKKVEMSRPADYHFIFQFKNPKIEAKAVLYQIWISPNKDKIEIIAGDSRYVQLEGKHAATLFQIVTGEKLVE
;
A
#
# COMPACT_ATOMS: atom_id res chain seq x y z
N MET A 1 -20.78 -43.30 35.76
CA MET A 1 -20.78 -41.88 36.13
C MET A 1 -19.42 -41.16 35.96
N LYS A 2 -18.31 -41.83 36.06
CA LYS A 2 -16.98 -41.20 35.85
C LYS A 2 -16.65 -40.84 34.38
N ILE A 3 -17.26 -41.53 33.42
CA ILE A 3 -17.02 -41.31 31.96
C ILE A 3 -17.70 -40.03 31.46
N ARG A 4 -18.80 -39.60 32.06
CA ARG A 4 -19.55 -38.40 31.64
C ARG A 4 -18.81 -37.11 32.00
N ASN A 5 -18.05 -37.10 33.06
CA ASN A 5 -17.25 -35.96 33.48
C ASN A 5 -15.95 -35.83 32.63
N TRP A 6 -15.44 -36.95 32.15
CA TRP A 6 -14.24 -36.97 31.32
C TRP A 6 -14.51 -36.42 29.91
N SER A 7 -15.72 -36.71 29.40
CA SER A 7 -16.18 -36.16 28.11
C SER A 7 -16.33 -34.65 28.15
N LEU A 8 -16.78 -34.08 29.28
CA LEU A 8 -16.91 -32.63 29.47
C LEU A 8 -15.54 -31.96 29.60
N VAL A 9 -14.55 -32.62 30.24
CA VAL A 9 -13.17 -32.13 30.31
C VAL A 9 -12.50 -32.14 28.95
N PHE A 10 -12.75 -33.17 28.13
CA PHE A 10 -12.22 -33.21 26.76
C PHE A 10 -12.81 -32.11 25.88
N ILE A 11 -14.11 -31.80 25.98
CA ILE A 11 -14.76 -30.73 25.25
C ILE A 11 -14.21 -29.36 25.69
N ALA A 12 -13.96 -29.16 26.99
CA ALA A 12 -13.38 -27.94 27.53
C ALA A 12 -11.93 -27.71 27.02
N ILE A 13 -11.14 -28.79 26.92
CA ILE A 13 -9.76 -28.72 26.39
C ILE A 13 -9.76 -28.44 24.88
N CYS A 14 -10.69 -29.01 24.10
CA CYS A 14 -10.80 -28.72 22.68
C CYS A 14 -11.20 -27.26 22.39
N ILE A 15 -11.95 -26.60 23.27
CA ILE A 15 -12.34 -25.19 23.10
C ILE A 15 -11.14 -24.25 23.33
N LEU A 16 -10.15 -24.64 24.15
CA LEU A 16 -8.97 -23.83 24.42
C LEU A 16 -7.92 -23.85 23.29
N ILE A 17 -8.05 -24.77 22.33
CA ILE A 17 -7.08 -24.87 21.20
C ILE A 17 -7.49 -24.00 20.00
N ILE A 18 -8.70 -23.41 20.00
CA ILE A 18 -9.19 -22.54 18.91
C ILE A 18 -8.80 -21.06 19.11
N THR A 19 -7.98 -20.73 20.11
CA THR A 19 -7.25 -19.46 20.09
C THR A 19 -6.11 -19.57 19.08
N GLY A 20 -6.51 -19.89 17.86
CA GLY A 20 -5.62 -19.98 16.73
C GLY A 20 -4.99 -18.64 16.45
N CYS A 21 -3.75 -18.69 16.17
CA CYS A 21 -2.93 -17.65 15.56
C CYS A 21 -3.77 -16.79 14.59
N SER A 22 -4.31 -15.68 15.08
CA SER A 22 -4.58 -14.57 14.20
C SER A 22 -3.21 -14.11 13.73
N ASN A 23 -2.87 -14.41 12.49
CA ASN A 23 -1.71 -13.80 11.84
C ASN A 23 -1.96 -12.30 11.85
N ILE A 24 -1.37 -11.61 12.82
CA ILE A 24 -1.44 -10.16 13.01
C ILE A 24 -0.57 -9.44 11.95
N VAL A 25 -0.34 -10.06 10.80
CA VAL A 25 0.37 -9.41 9.69
C VAL A 25 -0.41 -8.21 9.13
N GLY A 26 -1.72 -8.13 9.40
CA GLY A 26 -2.56 -7.03 8.92
C GLY A 26 -2.45 -5.72 9.70
N ASN A 27 -1.87 -5.71 10.90
CA ASN A 27 -1.80 -4.55 11.79
C ASN A 27 -0.39 -4.00 12.00
N GLU A 28 0.61 -4.55 11.30
CA GLU A 28 1.97 -4.03 11.39
C GLU A 28 2.07 -2.66 10.73
N ASP A 29 2.68 -1.73 11.44
CA ASP A 29 2.92 -0.38 10.96
C ASP A 29 3.80 -0.38 9.72
N GLN A 30 3.37 0.36 8.73
CA GLN A 30 4.11 0.57 7.49
C GLN A 30 4.48 2.04 7.33
N ARG A 31 5.45 2.26 6.45
CA ARG A 31 5.86 3.57 5.95
C ARG A 31 5.83 3.56 4.44
N ILE A 32 5.75 4.74 3.82
CA ILE A 32 5.84 4.89 2.38
C ILE A 32 7.22 5.45 2.07
N GLN A 33 8.02 4.69 1.32
CA GLN A 33 9.27 5.18 0.75
C GLN A 33 9.02 5.68 -0.66
N VAL A 34 9.43 6.91 -0.93
CA VAL A 34 9.22 7.61 -2.20
C VAL A 34 10.55 7.93 -2.84
N GLN A 35 10.64 7.65 -4.13
CA GLN A 35 11.76 8.04 -4.98
C GLN A 35 11.28 8.96 -6.08
N LYS A 36 12.10 9.93 -6.45
CA LYS A 36 11.85 10.90 -7.53
C LYS A 36 12.77 10.62 -8.70
N HIS A 37 12.22 10.69 -9.90
CA HIS A 37 13.00 10.67 -11.13
C HIS A 37 13.90 11.90 -11.23
N ILE A 38 15.15 11.69 -11.56
CA ILE A 38 16.13 12.77 -11.67
C ILE A 38 16.71 12.92 -13.08
N ASP A 39 17.12 11.81 -13.70
CA ASP A 39 17.71 11.80 -15.04
C ASP A 39 17.82 10.35 -15.57
N ASP A 40 17.79 10.16 -16.90
CA ASP A 40 18.10 8.92 -17.65
C ASP A 40 17.67 7.60 -16.97
N ASN A 41 16.42 7.55 -16.47
CA ASN A 41 15.87 6.42 -15.70
C ASN A 41 16.48 6.23 -14.30
N GLU A 42 17.18 7.21 -13.78
CA GLU A 42 17.67 7.19 -12.40
C GLU A 42 16.64 7.77 -11.43
N TYR A 43 16.42 7.07 -10.30
CA TYR A 43 15.55 7.49 -9.21
C TYR A 43 16.36 7.64 -7.94
N LYS A 44 16.11 8.71 -7.20
CA LYS A 44 16.73 8.94 -5.87
C LYS A 44 15.68 8.99 -4.78
N ASP A 45 16.07 8.54 -3.60
CA ASP A 45 15.24 8.68 -2.40
C ASP A 45 14.86 10.15 -2.20
N PHE A 46 13.57 10.39 -2.07
CA PHE A 46 13.00 11.73 -2.05
C PHE A 46 12.28 12.04 -0.74
N LYS A 47 11.38 11.16 -0.31
CA LYS A 47 10.56 11.35 0.88
C LYS A 47 10.26 10.01 1.54
N MET A 48 10.06 10.06 2.85
CA MET A 48 9.55 8.94 3.61
C MET A 48 8.36 9.41 4.45
N ALA A 49 7.17 8.89 4.17
CA ALA A 49 5.99 9.13 4.98
C ALA A 49 5.89 8.06 6.06
N THR A 50 5.96 8.48 7.31
CA THR A 50 5.98 7.59 8.49
C THR A 50 4.76 7.74 9.38
N ASP A 51 3.92 8.73 9.14
CA ASP A 51 2.67 8.92 9.87
C ASP A 51 1.67 7.83 9.50
N ASN A 52 1.17 7.12 10.50
CA ASN A 52 0.28 5.99 10.28
C ASN A 52 -1.05 6.40 9.63
N ASN A 53 -1.58 7.58 9.96
CA ASN A 53 -2.84 8.06 9.38
C ASN A 53 -2.67 8.37 7.90
N GLU A 54 -1.56 9.02 7.53
CA GLU A 54 -1.22 9.29 6.13
C GLU A 54 -1.06 7.99 5.33
N VAL A 55 -0.31 7.01 5.88
CA VAL A 55 -0.12 5.70 5.24
C VAL A 55 -1.46 4.98 5.05
N LEU A 56 -2.32 4.96 6.06
CA LEU A 56 -3.64 4.34 5.99
C LEU A 56 -4.54 5.05 4.98
N GLN A 57 -4.45 6.38 4.88
CA GLN A 57 -5.21 7.16 3.92
C GLN A 57 -4.82 6.85 2.48
N VAL A 58 -3.52 6.74 2.18
CA VAL A 58 -3.04 6.32 0.86
C VAL A 58 -3.51 4.91 0.53
N LYS A 59 -3.39 3.98 1.47
CA LYS A 59 -3.89 2.61 1.29
C LYS A 59 -5.39 2.58 1.00
N LYS A 60 -6.16 3.36 1.74
CA LYS A 60 -7.61 3.44 1.53
C LYS A 60 -7.95 3.96 0.14
N ILE A 61 -7.30 5.02 -0.32
CA ILE A 61 -7.50 5.57 -1.67
C ILE A 61 -7.20 4.50 -2.72
N LEU A 62 -6.05 3.80 -2.60
CA LEU A 62 -5.68 2.76 -3.54
C LEU A 62 -6.63 1.56 -3.52
N ASN A 63 -7.13 1.16 -2.35
CA ASN A 63 -8.08 0.06 -2.21
C ASN A 63 -9.47 0.41 -2.75
N ASP A 64 -9.90 1.64 -2.57
CA ASP A 64 -11.20 2.14 -3.07
C ASP A 64 -11.17 2.43 -4.59
N THR A 65 -9.97 2.44 -5.18
CA THR A 65 -9.77 2.72 -6.59
C THR A 65 -9.87 1.45 -7.43
N THR A 66 -10.65 1.51 -8.52
CA THR A 66 -10.73 0.42 -9.48
C THR A 66 -9.60 0.50 -10.49
N PHE A 67 -8.61 -0.37 -10.35
CA PHE A 67 -7.53 -0.52 -11.31
C PHE A 67 -7.98 -1.36 -12.50
N GLU A 68 -7.61 -0.93 -13.70
CA GLU A 68 -7.76 -1.72 -14.91
C GLU A 68 -6.59 -2.72 -15.02
N ASN A 69 -6.91 -3.99 -15.29
CA ASN A 69 -5.90 -5.00 -15.59
C ASN A 69 -5.46 -4.86 -17.05
N LYS A 70 -4.50 -3.99 -17.30
CA LYS A 70 -3.90 -3.80 -18.61
C LYS A 70 -2.45 -3.37 -18.49
N LYS A 71 -1.62 -3.87 -19.40
CA LYS A 71 -0.27 -3.38 -19.56
C LYS A 71 -0.31 -2.08 -20.37
N VAL A 72 0.19 -1.00 -19.78
CA VAL A 72 0.28 0.31 -20.44
C VAL A 72 1.76 0.64 -20.62
N GLU A 73 2.12 1.02 -21.84
CA GLU A 73 3.46 1.54 -22.14
C GLU A 73 3.42 3.06 -22.10
N MET A 74 4.15 3.63 -21.15
CA MET A 74 4.26 5.07 -20.99
C MET A 74 5.39 5.60 -21.85
N SER A 75 5.20 6.79 -22.46
CA SER A 75 6.17 7.41 -23.36
C SER A 75 7.40 8.00 -22.65
N ARG A 76 7.37 8.10 -21.34
CA ARG A 76 8.43 8.66 -20.51
C ARG A 76 8.53 7.91 -19.18
N PRO A 77 9.65 8.00 -18.46
CA PRO A 77 9.76 7.47 -17.10
C PRO A 77 8.74 8.09 -16.15
N ALA A 78 8.37 7.34 -15.11
CA ALA A 78 7.50 7.85 -14.05
C ALA A 78 8.16 9.04 -13.32
N ASP A 79 7.38 10.00 -12.88
CA ASP A 79 7.87 11.14 -12.11
C ASP A 79 8.29 10.70 -10.70
N TYR A 80 7.53 9.76 -10.12
CA TYR A 80 7.80 9.19 -8.80
C TYR A 80 7.57 7.69 -8.76
N HIS A 81 8.33 7.02 -7.92
CA HIS A 81 8.09 5.66 -7.46
C HIS A 81 7.76 5.66 -5.98
N PHE A 82 6.88 4.78 -5.52
CA PHE A 82 6.74 4.54 -4.09
C PHE A 82 6.39 3.08 -3.78
N ILE A 83 6.75 2.67 -2.58
CA ILE A 83 6.45 1.36 -2.02
C ILE A 83 5.98 1.50 -0.57
N PHE A 84 5.15 0.54 -0.12
CA PHE A 84 4.90 0.36 1.30
C PHE A 84 5.94 -0.59 1.88
N GLN A 85 6.57 -0.19 2.97
CA GLN A 85 7.52 -1.00 3.71
C GLN A 85 7.05 -1.18 5.14
N PHE A 86 7.23 -2.38 5.70
CA PHE A 86 7.03 -2.57 7.13
C PHE A 86 8.09 -1.80 7.92
N LYS A 87 7.67 -1.16 9.02
CA LYS A 87 8.60 -0.51 9.95
C LYS A 87 9.45 -1.54 10.71
N ASN A 88 8.91 -2.74 10.92
CA ASN A 88 9.63 -3.86 11.51
C ASN A 88 10.54 -4.51 10.45
N PRO A 89 11.88 -4.44 10.60
CA PRO A 89 12.81 -4.98 9.62
C PRO A 89 12.83 -6.51 9.55
N LYS A 90 12.20 -7.19 10.52
CA LYS A 90 12.09 -8.66 10.54
C LYS A 90 10.98 -9.19 9.63
N ILE A 91 10.10 -8.31 9.14
CA ILE A 91 9.02 -8.70 8.24
C ILE A 91 9.53 -8.54 6.82
N GLU A 92 9.75 -9.66 6.15
CA GLU A 92 10.07 -9.72 4.73
C GLU A 92 8.78 -9.93 3.93
N ALA A 93 8.37 -8.93 3.19
CA ALA A 93 7.28 -9.04 2.24
C ALA A 93 7.67 -8.40 0.92
N LYS A 94 7.27 -9.04 -0.19
CA LYS A 94 7.47 -8.46 -1.51
C LYS A 94 6.62 -7.19 -1.65
N ALA A 95 7.27 -6.04 -1.75
CA ALA A 95 6.60 -4.77 -1.97
C ALA A 95 6.09 -4.66 -3.41
N VAL A 96 4.90 -4.08 -3.56
CA VAL A 96 4.39 -3.66 -4.88
C VAL A 96 4.99 -2.30 -5.19
N LEU A 97 5.57 -2.15 -6.37
CA LEU A 97 6.03 -0.87 -6.87
C LEU A 97 4.84 -0.11 -7.44
N TYR A 98 4.62 1.10 -6.96
CA TYR A 98 3.69 2.06 -7.53
C TYR A 98 4.47 3.14 -8.28
N GLN A 99 4.10 3.36 -9.52
CA GLN A 99 4.73 4.35 -10.39
C GLN A 99 3.72 5.46 -10.68
N ILE A 100 4.12 6.72 -10.55
CA ILE A 100 3.25 7.88 -10.72
C ILE A 100 3.75 8.75 -11.87
N TRP A 101 2.85 9.08 -12.79
CA TRP A 101 3.02 10.11 -13.81
C TRP A 101 2.07 11.27 -13.54
N ILE A 102 2.58 12.49 -13.63
CA ILE A 102 1.78 13.71 -13.49
C ILE A 102 1.32 14.15 -14.87
N SER A 103 0.03 14.47 -15.02
CA SER A 103 -0.50 15.05 -16.27
C SER A 103 0.19 16.37 -16.62
N PRO A 104 0.24 16.77 -17.89
CA PRO A 104 0.84 18.04 -18.30
C PRO A 104 0.24 19.26 -17.59
N ASN A 105 -1.07 19.23 -17.31
CA ASN A 105 -1.79 20.30 -16.60
C ASN A 105 -1.62 20.22 -15.08
N LYS A 106 -1.00 19.16 -14.55
CA LYS A 106 -0.82 18.89 -13.10
C LYS A 106 -2.13 18.76 -12.32
N ASP A 107 -3.21 18.37 -12.98
CA ASP A 107 -4.55 18.19 -12.41
C ASP A 107 -4.90 16.72 -12.15
N LYS A 108 -4.15 15.79 -12.73
CA LYS A 108 -4.36 14.34 -12.67
C LYS A 108 -3.05 13.62 -12.48
N ILE A 109 -3.15 12.38 -11.97
CA ILE A 109 -2.04 11.44 -11.94
C ILE A 109 -2.45 10.12 -12.57
N GLU A 110 -1.49 9.46 -13.21
CA GLU A 110 -1.61 8.09 -13.66
C GLU A 110 -0.77 7.21 -12.76
N ILE A 111 -1.30 6.06 -12.38
CA ILE A 111 -0.61 5.11 -11.50
C ILE A 111 -0.55 3.75 -12.18
N ILE A 112 0.64 3.17 -12.21
CA ILE A 112 0.83 1.75 -12.51
C ILE A 112 1.28 1.06 -11.22
N ALA A 113 0.52 0.04 -10.80
CA ALA A 113 0.84 -0.79 -9.66
C ALA A 113 1.33 -2.17 -10.12
N GLY A 114 2.58 -2.49 -9.78
CA GLY A 114 3.25 -3.67 -10.35
C GLY A 114 3.43 -3.54 -11.86
N ASP A 115 3.12 -4.62 -12.60
CA ASP A 115 3.40 -4.66 -14.05
C ASP A 115 2.18 -4.41 -14.93
N SER A 116 0.96 -4.50 -14.38
CA SER A 116 -0.24 -4.59 -15.22
C SER A 116 -1.52 -3.99 -14.62
N ARG A 117 -1.43 -3.25 -13.55
CA ARG A 117 -2.59 -2.57 -12.97
C ARG A 117 -2.46 -1.06 -13.15
N TYR A 118 -3.35 -0.49 -13.94
CA TYR A 118 -3.33 0.92 -14.34
C TYR A 118 -4.57 1.66 -13.85
N VAL A 119 -4.40 2.91 -13.45
CA VAL A 119 -5.50 3.83 -13.19
C VAL A 119 -5.08 5.29 -13.43
N GLN A 120 -6.02 6.09 -13.86
CA GLN A 120 -5.95 7.55 -13.84
C GLN A 120 -6.79 8.06 -12.67
N LEU A 121 -6.19 8.84 -11.78
CA LEU A 121 -6.85 9.51 -10.66
C LEU A 121 -6.95 11.00 -10.89
N GLU A 122 -8.08 11.57 -10.49
CA GLU A 122 -8.33 12.99 -10.52
C GLU A 122 -9.08 13.46 -9.26
N GLY A 123 -9.22 14.75 -9.10
CA GLY A 123 -9.96 15.36 -7.99
C GLY A 123 -9.30 15.09 -6.64
N LYS A 124 -10.13 15.03 -5.60
CA LYS A 124 -9.68 14.96 -4.20
C LYS A 124 -8.78 13.76 -3.89
N HIS A 125 -9.09 12.59 -4.45
CA HIS A 125 -8.29 11.37 -4.22
C HIS A 125 -6.89 11.53 -4.81
N ALA A 126 -6.78 12.04 -6.03
CA ALA A 126 -5.48 12.32 -6.65
C ALA A 126 -4.70 13.36 -5.85
N ALA A 127 -5.33 14.47 -5.48
CA ALA A 127 -4.69 15.55 -4.71
C ALA A 127 -4.18 15.07 -3.35
N THR A 128 -5.01 14.32 -2.61
CA THR A 128 -4.64 13.79 -1.29
C THR A 128 -3.51 12.79 -1.37
N LEU A 129 -3.61 11.80 -2.26
CA LEU A 129 -2.57 10.78 -2.44
C LEU A 129 -1.25 11.45 -2.85
N PHE A 130 -1.30 12.33 -3.84
CA PHE A 130 -0.11 13.01 -4.36
C PHE A 130 0.57 13.87 -3.29
N GLN A 131 -0.22 14.62 -2.51
CA GLN A 131 0.33 15.45 -1.42
C GLN A 131 0.99 14.61 -0.32
N ILE A 132 0.38 13.49 0.09
CA ILE A 132 0.97 12.61 1.11
C ILE A 132 2.27 12.00 0.58
N VAL A 133 2.25 11.48 -0.63
CA VAL A 133 3.40 10.77 -1.22
C VAL A 133 4.53 11.74 -1.54
N THR A 134 4.26 12.89 -2.14
CA THR A 134 5.30 13.78 -2.63
C THR A 134 5.54 15.03 -1.77
N GLY A 135 4.55 15.45 -0.98
CA GLY A 135 4.55 16.75 -0.31
C GLY A 135 4.18 17.93 -1.23
N GLU A 136 4.01 17.67 -2.53
CA GLU A 136 3.63 18.66 -3.54
C GLU A 136 2.10 18.66 -3.74
N LYS A 137 1.56 19.74 -4.31
CA LYS A 137 0.13 19.85 -4.60
C LYS A 137 -0.12 19.73 -6.10
N LEU A 138 -1.21 19.04 -6.45
CA LEU A 138 -1.77 19.14 -7.78
C LEU A 138 -2.52 20.47 -7.92
N VAL A 139 -2.67 20.94 -9.15
CA VAL A 139 -3.50 22.10 -9.47
C VAL A 139 -4.97 21.64 -9.42
N GLU A 140 -5.81 22.34 -8.67
CA GLU A 140 -7.26 22.13 -8.64
C GLU A 140 -7.95 22.84 -9.81
#